data_f192761232ecee585b9c6e876c33cdda
#
_entry.id   f192761232ecee585b9c6e876c33cdda
#
_cell.length_a   1.000
_cell.length_b   1.000
_cell.length_c   1.000
_cell.angle_alpha   90.00
_cell.angle_beta   90.00
_cell.angle_gamma   90.00
#
_symmetry.space_group_name_H-M   'P 1'
#
loop_
_entity.id
_entity.type
_entity.pdbx_description
1 polymer ?
#
loop_
_entity_poly.entity_id
_entity_poly.type
_entity_poly.pdbx_seq_one_letter_code
_entity_poly.pdbx_strand_id
1 'polypeptide(L)'
;MRAGQGRPAAVIEHPPGEETQWDWVELPDPPAGWAATGYQGKAFLLVGALAHSGRWRGVLCSSMEQPQLIDALHRVAAALGGLTRSWRFDRMATVCHPASGRVSASFAAVAKHYGVQVAICPPRRGNRKGVVEKANHTAAQRWWRTLADEVTPEQAQASLDEFCATRGDARLRTLGGRRGAVSSFLADERLAPLPAPFPAVLTAERKISAQALVAYRGNLYSVPPELAGTTVTVAHRLGADSIDIATAAAPGRPPTVLARHRLATDGAGVMIRDSGHVVALQTAVLAAFSTAAPHRRKQRIPPGPAARAAADALRRPSSSSATSSDVVVDLAAYDRAARGRNTLR
;
A
#
# COMPACT_ATOMS: atom_id res chain seq x y z
N MET A 1 37.24 27.46 24.16
CA MET A 1 37.29 26.23 23.37
C MET A 1 37.28 25.01 24.31
N ARG A 2 36.15 24.30 24.45
CA ARG A 2 36.11 23.03 25.17
C ARG A 2 36.50 21.94 24.17
N ALA A 3 37.67 21.35 24.34
CA ALA A 3 38.07 20.15 23.62
C ALA A 3 37.04 19.03 23.90
N GLY A 4 36.32 18.61 22.86
CA GLY A 4 35.41 17.48 22.95
C GLY A 4 36.21 16.22 23.24
N GLN A 5 36.19 15.72 24.45
CA GLN A 5 36.68 14.40 24.79
C GLN A 5 35.91 13.39 23.96
N GLY A 6 36.56 12.79 22.95
CA GLY A 6 36.02 11.69 22.19
C GLY A 6 35.64 10.56 23.11
N ARG A 7 34.37 10.15 23.10
CA ARG A 7 33.92 8.97 23.85
C ARG A 7 34.69 7.75 23.33
N PRO A 8 35.34 6.96 24.18
CA PRO A 8 36.00 5.74 23.76
C PRO A 8 34.96 4.81 23.16
N ALA A 9 35.14 4.43 21.89
CA ALA A 9 34.30 3.47 21.17
C ALA A 9 35.07 2.14 21.08
N ALA A 10 34.51 1.08 21.65
CA ALA A 10 35.05 -0.25 21.44
C ALA A 10 34.82 -0.66 19.99
N VAL A 11 35.88 -1.12 19.33
CA VAL A 11 35.76 -1.74 18.00
C VAL A 11 35.05 -3.07 18.18
N ILE A 12 33.85 -3.20 17.61
CA ILE A 12 33.11 -4.45 17.61
C ILE A 12 33.55 -5.25 16.38
N GLU A 13 34.17 -6.39 16.63
CA GLU A 13 34.48 -7.33 15.57
C GLU A 13 33.24 -8.12 15.18
N HIS A 14 33.00 -8.23 13.88
CA HIS A 14 31.90 -9.00 13.29
C HIS A 14 32.51 -10.17 12.50
N PRO A 15 32.36 -11.41 12.98
CA PRO A 15 32.81 -12.58 12.24
C PRO A 15 32.07 -12.72 10.91
N PRO A 16 32.69 -13.33 9.88
CA PRO A 16 32.06 -13.55 8.59
C PRO A 16 30.81 -14.42 8.71
N GLY A 17 29.74 -14.05 8.00
CA GLY A 17 28.47 -14.80 7.98
C GLY A 17 27.64 -14.74 9.27
N GLU A 18 28.07 -13.99 10.28
CA GLU A 18 27.40 -14.00 11.59
C GLU A 18 26.19 -13.05 11.64
N GLU A 19 26.30 -11.84 11.09
CA GLU A 19 25.27 -10.81 11.32
C GLU A 19 24.94 -10.00 10.08
N THR A 20 23.63 -9.87 9.78
CA THR A 20 23.08 -8.83 8.91
C THR A 20 22.39 -7.77 9.78
N GLN A 21 22.75 -6.52 9.58
CA GLN A 21 22.13 -5.36 10.23
C GLN A 21 21.05 -4.81 9.31
N TRP A 22 19.85 -4.59 9.85
CA TRP A 22 18.69 -4.13 9.12
C TRP A 22 18.21 -2.79 9.65
N ASP A 23 17.82 -1.90 8.73
CA ASP A 23 17.25 -0.62 9.10
C ASP A 23 16.38 -0.04 8.00
N TRP A 24 15.42 0.79 8.39
CA TRP A 24 14.60 1.56 7.49
C TRP A 24 15.18 2.95 7.25
N VAL A 25 15.08 3.41 6.01
CA VAL A 25 15.31 4.81 5.63
C VAL A 25 14.01 5.38 5.10
N GLU A 26 13.56 6.48 5.69
CA GLU A 26 12.50 7.30 5.08
C GLU A 26 13.15 8.19 4.03
N LEU A 27 12.63 8.11 2.81
CA LEU A 27 13.07 8.88 1.65
C LEU A 27 11.97 9.91 1.35
N PRO A 28 12.25 11.21 1.61
CA PRO A 28 11.25 12.27 1.39
C PRO A 28 11.09 12.54 -0.11
N ASP A 29 9.97 13.16 -0.45
CA ASP A 29 9.70 13.74 -1.76
C ASP A 29 9.94 12.76 -2.93
N PRO A 30 9.25 11.59 -2.96
CA PRO A 30 9.34 10.70 -4.10
C PRO A 30 8.78 11.35 -5.35
N PRO A 31 9.23 10.96 -6.57
CA PRO A 31 8.70 11.46 -7.82
C PRO A 31 7.16 11.45 -7.85
N ALA A 32 6.54 12.52 -8.33
CA ALA A 32 5.08 12.74 -8.23
C ALA A 32 4.26 11.59 -8.85
N GLY A 33 4.78 10.97 -9.91
CA GLY A 33 4.16 9.80 -10.57
C GLY A 33 4.02 8.57 -9.68
N TRP A 34 4.76 8.48 -8.56
CA TRP A 34 4.73 7.32 -7.67
C TRP A 34 3.48 7.25 -6.79
N ALA A 35 2.75 8.36 -6.65
CA ALA A 35 1.52 8.38 -5.85
C ALA A 35 0.47 7.35 -6.34
N ALA A 36 0.39 7.16 -7.66
CA ALA A 36 -0.51 6.17 -8.28
C ALA A 36 -0.12 4.72 -7.97
N THR A 37 1.15 4.47 -7.63
CA THR A 37 1.70 3.13 -7.30
C THR A 37 1.82 2.87 -5.80
N GLY A 38 1.15 3.68 -4.98
CA GLY A 38 1.05 3.47 -3.53
C GLY A 38 2.08 4.22 -2.67
N TYR A 39 2.98 5.01 -3.28
CA TYR A 39 3.93 5.85 -2.55
C TYR A 39 3.30 7.22 -2.27
N GLN A 40 2.78 7.40 -1.05
CA GLN A 40 2.12 8.65 -0.66
C GLN A 40 3.03 9.53 0.20
N GLY A 41 3.58 10.59 -0.39
CA GLY A 41 4.38 11.60 0.30
C GLY A 41 5.77 11.16 0.76
N LYS A 42 6.01 9.85 0.90
CA LYS A 42 7.29 9.25 1.26
C LYS A 42 7.50 7.93 0.57
N ALA A 43 8.74 7.60 0.26
CA ALA A 43 9.18 6.24 -0.03
C ALA A 43 9.96 5.69 1.17
N PHE A 44 9.98 4.39 1.32
CA PHE A 44 10.74 3.71 2.36
C PHE A 44 11.74 2.78 1.72
N LEU A 45 12.93 2.71 2.28
CA LEU A 45 13.97 1.80 1.83
C LEU A 45 14.36 0.89 2.98
N LEU A 46 14.13 -0.42 2.85
CA LEU A 46 14.72 -1.38 3.76
C LEU A 46 16.15 -1.66 3.32
N VAL A 47 17.10 -1.39 4.17
CA VAL A 47 18.51 -1.66 3.93
C VAL A 47 18.96 -2.83 4.81
N GLY A 48 19.64 -3.80 4.19
CA GLY A 48 20.36 -4.86 4.87
C GLY A 48 21.86 -4.76 4.57
N ALA A 49 22.69 -4.82 5.61
CA ALA A 49 24.12 -4.74 5.47
C ALA A 49 24.81 -5.89 6.23
N LEU A 50 25.68 -6.63 5.55
CA LEU A 50 26.52 -7.64 6.17
C LEU A 50 27.55 -6.96 7.08
N ALA A 51 27.53 -7.31 8.36
CA ALA A 51 28.34 -6.59 9.36
C ALA A 51 29.84 -6.78 9.14
N HIS A 52 30.26 -7.96 8.69
CA HIS A 52 31.66 -8.26 8.40
C HIS A 52 32.15 -7.55 7.14
N SER A 53 31.65 -7.89 5.96
CA SER A 53 32.12 -7.31 4.68
C SER A 53 31.73 -5.86 4.49
N GLY A 54 30.61 -5.45 5.09
CA GLY A 54 29.99 -4.14 4.86
C GLY A 54 29.29 -4.03 3.50
N ARG A 55 29.06 -5.17 2.81
CA ARG A 55 28.19 -5.24 1.65
C ARG A 55 26.77 -4.91 2.07
N TRP A 56 26.08 -4.10 1.28
CA TRP A 56 24.71 -3.74 1.56
C TRP A 56 23.84 -3.78 0.31
N ARG A 57 22.56 -4.00 0.51
CA ARG A 57 21.50 -3.94 -0.50
C ARG A 57 20.28 -3.29 0.09
N GLY A 58 19.42 -2.76 -0.76
CA GLY A 58 18.17 -2.13 -0.31
C GLY A 58 17.01 -2.45 -1.23
N VAL A 59 15.80 -2.40 -0.69
CA VAL A 59 14.56 -2.59 -1.43
C VAL A 59 13.61 -1.45 -1.12
N LEU A 60 13.11 -0.78 -2.18
CA LEU A 60 12.09 0.25 -2.09
C LEU A 60 10.73 -0.36 -1.70
N CYS A 61 10.06 0.28 -0.76
CA CYS A 61 8.77 -0.12 -0.25
C CYS A 61 7.83 1.10 -0.17
N SER A 62 6.54 0.88 -0.35
CA SER A 62 5.52 1.91 -0.19
C SER A 62 5.10 2.14 1.26
N SER A 63 5.43 1.20 2.16
CA SER A 63 5.17 1.32 3.60
C SER A 63 6.19 0.52 4.41
N MET A 64 6.24 0.78 5.74
CA MET A 64 7.03 0.00 6.70
C MET A 64 6.21 -1.11 7.37
N GLU A 65 5.05 -1.45 6.86
CA GLU A 65 4.21 -2.50 7.43
C GLU A 65 4.88 -3.88 7.40
N GLN A 66 4.46 -4.78 8.29
CA GLN A 66 5.10 -6.09 8.43
C GLN A 66 5.14 -6.91 7.13
N PRO A 67 4.09 -6.95 6.28
CA PRO A 67 4.19 -7.65 5.01
C PRO A 67 5.26 -7.08 4.07
N GLN A 68 5.36 -5.75 3.98
CA GLN A 68 6.41 -5.09 3.18
C GLN A 68 7.81 -5.39 3.73
N LEU A 69 7.95 -5.37 5.06
CA LEU A 69 9.20 -5.76 5.71
C LEU A 69 9.60 -7.19 5.34
N ILE A 70 8.67 -8.14 5.41
CA ILE A 70 8.95 -9.57 5.16
C ILE A 70 9.37 -9.79 3.70
N ASP A 71 8.67 -9.18 2.74
CA ASP A 71 9.02 -9.25 1.33
C ASP A 71 10.42 -8.64 1.07
N ALA A 72 10.64 -7.44 1.61
CA ALA A 72 11.90 -6.73 1.44
C ALA A 72 13.09 -7.47 2.08
N LEU A 73 12.90 -8.10 3.26
CA LEU A 73 13.92 -8.95 3.89
C LEU A 73 14.37 -10.07 2.96
N HIS A 74 13.41 -10.78 2.33
CA HIS A 74 13.71 -11.85 1.38
C HIS A 74 14.49 -11.34 0.17
N ARG A 75 14.02 -10.27 -0.44
CA ARG A 75 14.64 -9.68 -1.65
C ARG A 75 16.04 -9.15 -1.37
N VAL A 76 16.24 -8.47 -0.24
CA VAL A 76 17.56 -7.99 0.18
C VAL A 76 18.50 -9.16 0.49
N ALA A 77 18.02 -10.19 1.21
CA ALA A 77 18.82 -11.38 1.50
C ALA A 77 19.24 -12.11 0.22
N ALA A 78 18.36 -12.23 -0.76
CA ALA A 78 18.66 -12.77 -2.09
C ALA A 78 19.76 -11.95 -2.79
N ALA A 79 19.65 -10.63 -2.79
CA ALA A 79 20.61 -9.72 -3.40
C ALA A 79 21.98 -9.68 -2.65
N LEU A 80 21.99 -9.96 -1.35
CA LEU A 80 23.19 -10.15 -0.55
C LEU A 80 23.90 -11.48 -0.84
N GLY A 81 23.16 -12.48 -1.35
CA GLY A 81 23.68 -13.81 -1.71
C GLY A 81 23.34 -14.89 -0.69
N GLY A 82 22.48 -14.64 0.30
CA GLY A 82 22.05 -15.62 1.29
C GLY A 82 21.83 -15.05 2.69
N LEU A 83 21.81 -15.94 3.68
CA LEU A 83 21.46 -15.64 5.06
C LEU A 83 22.68 -15.68 5.97
N THR A 84 22.79 -14.70 6.85
CA THR A 84 23.68 -14.76 8.02
C THR A 84 22.98 -15.50 9.16
N ARG A 85 23.76 -15.90 10.16
CA ARG A 85 23.24 -16.59 11.35
C ARG A 85 22.26 -15.76 12.14
N SER A 86 22.47 -14.43 12.22
CA SER A 86 21.63 -13.53 12.98
C SER A 86 21.23 -12.28 12.18
N TRP A 87 20.03 -11.78 12.46
CA TRP A 87 19.50 -10.54 11.95
C TRP A 87 19.34 -9.54 13.09
N ARG A 88 19.97 -8.38 12.97
CA ARG A 88 19.92 -7.32 13.97
C ARG A 88 19.01 -6.20 13.53
N PHE A 89 18.03 -5.86 14.39
CA PHE A 89 17.05 -4.79 14.18
C PHE A 89 17.09 -3.77 15.32
N ASP A 90 16.63 -2.56 15.04
CA ASP A 90 16.15 -1.66 16.08
C ASP A 90 14.80 -2.13 16.64
N ARG A 91 14.29 -1.43 17.67
CA ARG A 91 12.99 -1.72 18.29
C ARG A 91 11.83 -1.28 17.40
N MET A 92 11.72 -1.82 16.20
CA MET A 92 10.60 -1.56 15.31
C MET A 92 9.39 -2.44 15.66
N ALA A 93 8.19 -1.83 15.69
CA ALA A 93 6.95 -2.50 16.10
C ALA A 93 6.57 -3.69 15.20
N THR A 94 7.03 -3.71 13.96
CA THR A 94 6.84 -4.83 13.02
C THR A 94 7.68 -6.06 13.34
N VAL A 95 8.71 -5.92 14.19
CA VAL A 95 9.61 -7.01 14.59
C VAL A 95 9.43 -7.38 16.06
N CYS A 96 9.28 -6.40 16.93
CA CYS A 96 9.22 -6.64 18.38
C CYS A 96 8.26 -5.67 19.08
N HIS A 97 7.96 -5.97 20.34
CA HIS A 97 7.29 -5.02 21.24
C HIS A 97 8.28 -3.91 21.61
N PRO A 98 8.08 -2.64 21.20
CA PRO A 98 9.08 -1.59 21.36
C PRO A 98 9.49 -1.35 22.83
N ALA A 99 8.56 -1.50 23.78
CA ALA A 99 8.84 -1.29 25.20
C ALA A 99 9.79 -2.36 25.78
N SER A 100 9.53 -3.65 25.50
CA SER A 100 10.30 -4.77 26.07
C SER A 100 11.45 -5.27 25.18
N GLY A 101 11.39 -5.02 23.86
CA GLY A 101 12.29 -5.62 22.88
C GLY A 101 12.01 -7.11 22.63
N ARG A 102 10.90 -7.66 23.17
CA ARG A 102 10.51 -9.05 22.93
C ARG A 102 10.01 -9.19 21.48
N VAL A 103 10.57 -10.13 20.72
CA VAL A 103 10.16 -10.42 19.34
C VAL A 103 8.69 -10.80 19.31
N SER A 104 7.93 -10.23 18.37
CA SER A 104 6.50 -10.54 18.19
C SER A 104 6.32 -11.97 17.69
N ALA A 105 5.19 -12.61 18.03
CA ALA A 105 4.91 -13.99 17.60
C ALA A 105 4.87 -14.14 16.08
N SER A 106 4.32 -13.13 15.37
CA SER A 106 4.29 -13.09 13.90
C SER A 106 5.69 -13.06 13.29
N PHE A 107 6.58 -12.23 13.83
CA PHE A 107 7.94 -12.14 13.33
C PHE A 107 8.81 -13.34 13.76
N ALA A 108 8.54 -13.94 14.89
CA ALA A 108 9.21 -15.19 15.31
C ALA A 108 8.95 -16.34 14.33
N ALA A 109 7.75 -16.42 13.72
CA ALA A 109 7.47 -17.38 12.66
C ALA A 109 8.31 -17.13 11.40
N VAL A 110 8.51 -15.85 11.02
CA VAL A 110 9.40 -15.44 9.92
C VAL A 110 10.84 -15.85 10.20
N ALA A 111 11.35 -15.51 11.38
CA ALA A 111 12.72 -15.86 11.79
C ALA A 111 12.95 -17.38 11.79
N LYS A 112 11.98 -18.16 12.29
CA LYS A 112 12.01 -19.63 12.27
C LYS A 112 12.05 -20.16 10.83
N HIS A 113 11.28 -19.60 9.92
CA HIS A 113 11.25 -20.02 8.51
C HIS A 113 12.61 -19.82 7.84
N TYR A 114 13.27 -18.69 8.09
CA TYR A 114 14.61 -18.40 7.55
C TYR A 114 15.74 -19.04 8.35
N GLY A 115 15.46 -19.67 9.50
CA GLY A 115 16.46 -20.29 10.35
C GLY A 115 17.45 -19.30 10.98
N VAL A 116 17.04 -18.04 11.19
CA VAL A 116 17.89 -16.96 11.70
C VAL A 116 17.57 -16.60 13.14
N GLN A 117 18.59 -16.18 13.89
CA GLN A 117 18.40 -15.59 15.21
C GLN A 117 18.07 -14.11 15.08
N VAL A 118 17.16 -13.60 15.92
CA VAL A 118 16.78 -12.19 15.94
C VAL A 118 17.46 -11.49 17.11
N ALA A 119 18.27 -10.48 16.83
CA ALA A 119 18.92 -9.64 17.82
C ALA A 119 18.29 -8.24 17.78
N ILE A 120 17.73 -7.80 18.91
CA ILE A 120 17.15 -6.45 19.05
C ILE A 120 18.15 -5.54 19.74
N CYS A 121 18.39 -4.36 19.18
CA CYS A 121 19.28 -3.37 19.80
C CYS A 121 18.75 -2.91 21.15
N PRO A 122 19.59 -2.87 22.20
CA PRO A 122 19.23 -2.24 23.45
C PRO A 122 18.96 -0.75 23.26
N PRO A 123 18.07 -0.15 24.07
CA PRO A 123 17.81 1.30 23.98
C PRO A 123 19.09 2.11 24.15
N ARG A 124 19.23 3.19 23.37
CA ARG A 124 20.36 4.14 23.40
C ARG A 124 21.77 3.55 23.11
N ARG A 125 21.85 2.38 22.49
CA ARG A 125 23.12 1.76 22.05
C ARG A 125 23.16 1.59 20.53
N GLY A 126 22.95 2.68 19.77
CA GLY A 126 23.02 2.72 18.31
C GLY A 126 24.40 2.29 17.74
N ASN A 127 25.48 2.38 18.53
CA ASN A 127 26.84 2.03 18.11
C ASN A 127 26.98 0.59 17.56
N ARG A 128 25.98 -0.28 17.77
CA ARG A 128 25.97 -1.66 17.27
C ARG A 128 25.44 -1.81 15.84
N LYS A 129 24.95 -0.73 15.23
CA LYS A 129 24.39 -0.71 13.85
C LYS A 129 25.17 0.20 12.89
N GLY A 130 26.39 0.57 13.24
CA GLY A 130 27.18 1.53 12.46
C GLY A 130 27.44 1.12 11.00
N VAL A 131 27.29 -0.16 10.64
CA VAL A 131 27.47 -0.61 9.26
C VAL A 131 26.26 -0.24 8.41
N VAL A 132 25.04 -0.55 8.87
CA VAL A 132 23.81 -0.21 8.15
C VAL A 132 23.53 1.30 8.17
N GLU A 133 23.88 2.02 9.24
CA GLU A 133 23.75 3.48 9.31
C GLU A 133 24.57 4.19 8.22
N LYS A 134 25.80 3.70 7.96
CA LYS A 134 26.61 4.20 6.84
C LYS A 134 26.01 3.89 5.48
N ALA A 135 25.40 2.72 5.32
CA ALA A 135 24.68 2.33 4.10
C ALA A 135 23.46 3.24 3.89
N ASN A 136 22.67 3.47 4.94
CA ASN A 136 21.51 4.39 4.93
C ASN A 136 21.90 5.81 4.51
N HIS A 137 22.95 6.36 5.13
CA HIS A 137 23.45 7.67 4.76
C HIS A 137 23.90 7.71 3.28
N THR A 138 24.58 6.66 2.81
CA THR A 138 25.01 6.56 1.42
C THR A 138 23.83 6.47 0.46
N ALA A 139 22.84 5.65 0.76
CA ALA A 139 21.63 5.53 -0.04
C ALA A 139 20.89 6.87 -0.13
N ALA A 140 20.62 7.53 1.01
CA ALA A 140 19.88 8.77 1.05
C ALA A 140 20.64 9.93 0.37
N GLN A 141 21.94 10.09 0.63
CA GLN A 141 22.68 11.28 0.19
C GLN A 141 23.31 11.16 -1.19
N ARG A 142 23.65 9.93 -1.63
CA ARG A 142 24.42 9.73 -2.87
C ARG A 142 23.64 9.04 -3.98
N TRP A 143 22.51 8.43 -3.67
CA TRP A 143 21.66 7.80 -4.64
C TRP A 143 20.30 8.48 -4.73
N TRP A 144 19.52 8.54 -3.64
CA TRP A 144 18.16 9.09 -3.67
C TRP A 144 18.09 10.51 -4.21
N ARG A 145 18.98 11.38 -3.75
CA ARG A 145 19.05 12.79 -4.17
C ARG A 145 19.47 12.99 -5.63
N THR A 146 19.86 11.95 -6.32
CA THR A 146 20.29 12.01 -7.74
C THR A 146 19.29 11.38 -8.69
N LEU A 147 18.17 10.87 -8.17
CA LEU A 147 17.09 10.34 -9.00
C LEU A 147 16.40 11.48 -9.77
N ALA A 148 16.08 11.21 -11.04
CA ALA A 148 15.25 12.09 -11.84
C ALA A 148 13.77 11.95 -11.46
N ASP A 149 12.96 12.98 -11.69
CA ASP A 149 11.55 13.00 -11.29
C ASP A 149 10.66 12.09 -12.16
N GLU A 150 11.15 11.69 -13.34
CA GLU A 150 10.39 10.88 -14.30
C GLU A 150 10.58 9.37 -14.12
N VAL A 151 11.48 8.94 -13.23
CA VAL A 151 11.75 7.50 -13.04
C VAL A 151 10.58 6.79 -12.37
N THR A 152 10.30 5.56 -12.78
CA THR A 152 9.33 4.70 -12.08
C THR A 152 9.96 4.05 -10.84
N PRO A 153 9.16 3.51 -9.89
CA PRO A 153 9.70 2.78 -8.75
C PRO A 153 10.61 1.60 -9.14
N GLU A 154 10.28 0.90 -10.23
CA GLU A 154 11.05 -0.23 -10.76
C GLU A 154 12.40 0.24 -11.34
N GLN A 155 12.40 1.34 -12.08
CA GLN A 155 13.63 1.95 -12.62
C GLN A 155 14.51 2.48 -11.47
N ALA A 156 13.92 3.08 -10.44
CA ALA A 156 14.64 3.52 -9.27
C ALA A 156 15.26 2.33 -8.50
N GLN A 157 14.53 1.22 -8.35
CA GLN A 157 15.09 0.00 -7.76
C GLN A 157 16.27 -0.54 -8.58
N ALA A 158 16.13 -0.63 -9.91
CA ALA A 158 17.22 -1.08 -10.78
C ALA A 158 18.46 -0.17 -10.67
N SER A 159 18.25 1.14 -10.62
CA SER A 159 19.32 2.14 -10.39
C SER A 159 20.00 1.96 -9.02
N LEU A 160 19.23 1.62 -7.96
CA LEU A 160 19.80 1.33 -6.65
C LEU A 160 20.67 0.07 -6.68
N ASP A 161 20.20 -0.97 -7.34
CA ASP A 161 20.91 -2.25 -7.46
C ASP A 161 22.24 -2.05 -8.21
N GLU A 162 22.23 -1.27 -9.28
CA GLU A 162 23.44 -0.88 -10.00
C GLU A 162 24.38 -0.04 -9.13
N PHE A 163 23.84 0.96 -8.41
CA PHE A 163 24.62 1.78 -7.48
C PHE A 163 25.30 0.93 -6.40
N CYS A 164 24.57 -0.04 -5.83
CA CYS A 164 25.12 -0.96 -4.84
C CYS A 164 26.25 -1.83 -5.42
N ALA A 165 26.06 -2.37 -6.63
CA ALA A 165 27.03 -3.22 -7.29
C ALA A 165 28.31 -2.46 -7.70
N THR A 166 28.16 -1.25 -8.26
CA THR A 166 29.28 -0.48 -8.80
C THR A 166 29.98 0.36 -7.75
N ARG A 167 29.22 1.12 -6.93
CA ARG A 167 29.78 2.04 -5.93
C ARG A 167 29.88 1.42 -4.54
N GLY A 168 28.87 0.64 -4.13
CA GLY A 168 28.80 -0.01 -2.83
C GLY A 168 29.88 -1.09 -2.69
N ASP A 169 29.94 -2.01 -3.63
CA ASP A 169 30.85 -3.15 -3.60
C ASP A 169 32.31 -2.78 -3.91
N ALA A 170 32.55 -1.69 -4.67
CA ALA A 170 33.90 -1.15 -4.93
C ALA A 170 34.44 -0.29 -3.79
N ARG A 171 33.63 0.08 -2.81
CA ARG A 171 34.04 0.93 -1.67
C ARG A 171 35.15 0.28 -0.88
N LEU A 172 36.23 1.03 -0.63
CA LEU A 172 37.34 0.56 0.19
C LEU A 172 36.96 0.50 1.67
N ARG A 173 37.38 -0.57 2.32
CA ARG A 173 37.25 -0.83 3.76
C ARG A 173 38.56 -1.39 4.33
N THR A 174 38.81 -1.12 5.60
CA THR A 174 39.85 -1.76 6.38
C THR A 174 39.19 -2.66 7.42
N LEU A 175 39.59 -3.94 7.44
CA LEU A 175 39.04 -4.95 8.34
C LEU A 175 40.19 -5.88 8.78
N GLY A 176 40.41 -6.04 10.10
CA GLY A 176 41.47 -6.87 10.63
C GLY A 176 42.88 -6.51 10.08
N GLY A 177 43.14 -5.20 9.87
CA GLY A 177 44.38 -4.72 9.27
C GLY A 177 44.47 -4.85 7.74
N ARG A 178 43.60 -5.63 7.08
CA ARG A 178 43.56 -5.79 5.62
C ARG A 178 42.69 -4.65 5.00
N ARG A 179 43.25 -3.93 4.04
CA ARG A 179 42.51 -2.93 3.24
C ARG A 179 42.14 -3.53 1.89
N GLY A 180 40.85 -3.44 1.53
CA GLY A 180 40.35 -3.96 0.28
C GLY A 180 38.96 -3.40 -0.08
N ALA A 181 38.49 -3.74 -1.26
CA ALA A 181 37.12 -3.45 -1.64
C ALA A 181 36.12 -4.31 -0.84
N VAL A 182 34.89 -3.82 -0.61
CA VAL A 182 33.83 -4.59 0.05
C VAL A 182 33.58 -5.94 -0.64
N SER A 183 33.68 -5.98 -1.99
CA SER A 183 33.57 -7.21 -2.77
C SER A 183 34.64 -8.25 -2.43
N SER A 184 35.87 -7.83 -2.08
CA SER A 184 36.92 -8.76 -1.68
C SER A 184 36.73 -9.41 -0.31
N PHE A 185 36.01 -8.74 0.58
CA PHE A 185 35.61 -9.27 1.89
C PHE A 185 34.35 -10.14 1.83
N LEU A 186 33.57 -10.04 0.73
CA LEU A 186 32.42 -10.90 0.52
C LEU A 186 32.81 -12.38 0.39
N ALA A 187 33.99 -12.67 -0.16
CA ALA A 187 34.49 -14.03 -0.28
C ALA A 187 34.69 -14.71 1.09
N ASP A 188 34.88 -13.92 2.15
CA ASP A 188 35.03 -14.42 3.51
C ASP A 188 33.68 -14.80 4.14
N GLU A 189 32.53 -14.22 3.64
CA GLU A 189 31.18 -14.45 4.17
C GLU A 189 30.72 -15.88 3.88
N ARG A 190 30.26 -16.57 4.90
CA ARG A 190 29.67 -17.92 4.80
C ARG A 190 28.15 -17.79 4.97
N LEU A 191 27.46 -17.47 3.88
CA LEU A 191 26.02 -17.28 3.89
C LEU A 191 25.31 -18.63 3.69
N ALA A 192 24.27 -18.87 4.47
CA ALA A 192 23.38 -20.01 4.28
C ALA A 192 22.48 -19.78 3.05
N PRO A 193 22.04 -20.86 2.37
CA PRO A 193 21.12 -20.75 1.25
C PRO A 193 19.78 -20.15 1.67
N LEU A 194 19.19 -19.35 0.78
CA LEU A 194 17.91 -18.72 1.00
C LEU A 194 16.77 -19.71 0.70
N PRO A 195 15.83 -19.95 1.63
CA PRO A 195 14.64 -20.78 1.37
C PRO A 195 13.65 -20.03 0.46
N ALA A 196 12.54 -20.68 0.10
CA ALA A 196 11.42 -20.03 -0.56
C ALA A 196 10.92 -18.82 0.26
N PRO A 197 10.36 -17.77 -0.39
CA PRO A 197 9.88 -16.60 0.33
C PRO A 197 8.83 -16.95 1.39
N PHE A 198 8.93 -16.39 2.58
CA PHE A 198 7.84 -16.43 3.56
C PHE A 198 6.62 -15.68 2.99
N PRO A 199 5.38 -16.21 3.11
CA PRO A 199 4.21 -15.54 2.58
C PRO A 199 3.98 -14.18 3.23
N ALA A 200 4.17 -13.12 2.46
CA ALA A 200 3.89 -11.75 2.86
C ALA A 200 2.52 -11.36 2.30
N VAL A 201 1.48 -11.30 3.14
CA VAL A 201 0.11 -11.07 2.73
C VAL A 201 -0.40 -9.75 3.30
N LEU A 202 -0.76 -8.84 2.41
CA LEU A 202 -1.52 -7.64 2.75
C LEU A 202 -2.99 -8.00 2.89
N THR A 203 -3.62 -7.57 3.97
CA THR A 203 -5.05 -7.77 4.21
C THR A 203 -5.77 -6.43 4.37
N ALA A 204 -6.99 -6.34 3.83
CA ALA A 204 -7.83 -5.17 3.98
C ALA A 204 -9.29 -5.58 4.13
N GLU A 205 -9.95 -5.10 5.18
CA GLU A 205 -11.39 -5.29 5.32
C GLU A 205 -12.15 -4.33 4.41
N ARG A 206 -13.16 -4.83 3.70
CA ARG A 206 -13.98 -4.08 2.77
C ARG A 206 -15.42 -4.49 2.86
N LYS A 207 -16.32 -3.51 2.77
CA LYS A 207 -17.77 -3.76 2.65
C LYS A 207 -18.13 -4.01 1.18
N ILE A 208 -18.92 -5.03 0.94
CA ILE A 208 -19.45 -5.34 -0.39
C ILE A 208 -20.55 -4.33 -0.73
N SER A 209 -20.48 -3.74 -1.92
CA SER A 209 -21.50 -2.83 -2.41
C SER A 209 -22.81 -3.57 -2.76
N ALA A 210 -23.90 -2.82 -2.94
CA ALA A 210 -25.17 -3.36 -3.44
C ALA A 210 -25.06 -3.98 -4.86
N GLN A 211 -24.01 -3.65 -5.58
CA GLN A 211 -23.69 -4.20 -6.91
C GLN A 211 -22.80 -5.44 -6.84
N ALA A 212 -22.64 -6.03 -5.65
CA ALA A 212 -21.76 -7.18 -5.39
C ALA A 212 -20.30 -6.91 -5.81
N LEU A 213 -19.77 -5.72 -5.47
CA LEU A 213 -18.42 -5.31 -5.79
C LEU A 213 -17.65 -4.94 -4.52
N VAL A 214 -16.37 -5.27 -4.51
CA VAL A 214 -15.40 -4.94 -3.48
C VAL A 214 -14.35 -3.99 -4.05
N ALA A 215 -14.12 -2.86 -3.39
CA ALA A 215 -13.10 -1.89 -3.80
C ALA A 215 -11.74 -2.27 -3.21
N TYR A 216 -10.70 -2.36 -4.04
CA TYR A 216 -9.33 -2.57 -3.62
C TYR A 216 -8.36 -1.85 -4.56
N ARG A 217 -7.45 -1.04 -4.02
CA ARG A 217 -6.42 -0.27 -4.76
C ARG A 217 -6.94 0.47 -5.98
N GLY A 218 -8.08 1.18 -5.81
CA GLY A 218 -8.68 1.98 -6.87
C GLY A 218 -9.39 1.19 -7.97
N ASN A 219 -9.60 -0.11 -7.79
CA ASN A 219 -10.31 -1.00 -8.71
C ASN A 219 -11.49 -1.68 -8.01
N LEU A 220 -12.41 -2.26 -8.78
CA LEU A 220 -13.59 -2.96 -8.28
C LEU A 220 -13.55 -4.43 -8.70
N TYR A 221 -13.87 -5.33 -7.78
CA TYR A 221 -13.83 -6.78 -7.99
C TYR A 221 -15.16 -7.41 -7.61
N SER A 222 -15.71 -8.26 -8.48
CA SER A 222 -17.01 -8.89 -8.22
C SER A 222 -16.91 -10.01 -7.20
N VAL A 223 -17.98 -10.20 -6.45
CA VAL A 223 -18.17 -11.31 -5.50
C VAL A 223 -19.59 -11.88 -5.68
N PRO A 224 -19.90 -13.05 -5.11
CA PRO A 224 -21.26 -13.59 -5.10
C PRO A 224 -22.27 -12.57 -4.56
N PRO A 225 -23.41 -12.33 -5.27
CA PRO A 225 -24.33 -11.25 -4.96
C PRO A 225 -25.08 -11.41 -3.63
N GLU A 226 -25.22 -12.65 -3.14
CA GLU A 226 -25.86 -12.95 -1.84
C GLU A 226 -25.08 -12.35 -0.66
N LEU A 227 -23.83 -11.95 -0.89
CA LEU A 227 -22.98 -11.35 0.13
C LEU A 227 -23.06 -9.81 0.15
N ALA A 228 -23.89 -9.20 -0.70
CA ALA A 228 -24.04 -7.74 -0.76
C ALA A 228 -24.32 -7.15 0.63
N GLY A 229 -23.62 -6.07 0.99
CA GLY A 229 -23.74 -5.41 2.28
C GLY A 229 -22.92 -6.03 3.42
N THR A 230 -22.35 -7.22 3.25
CA THR A 230 -21.48 -7.85 4.26
C THR A 230 -20.04 -7.34 4.17
N THR A 231 -19.25 -7.60 5.21
CA THR A 231 -17.82 -7.27 5.25
C THR A 231 -16.99 -8.51 4.91
N VAL A 232 -15.99 -8.32 4.06
CA VAL A 232 -15.04 -9.35 3.62
C VAL A 232 -13.61 -8.88 3.81
N THR A 233 -12.68 -9.81 3.83
CA THR A 233 -11.25 -9.55 3.82
C THR A 233 -10.70 -9.77 2.41
N VAL A 234 -10.08 -8.74 1.85
CA VAL A 234 -9.26 -8.87 0.64
C VAL A 234 -7.84 -9.21 1.09
N ALA A 235 -7.29 -10.29 0.58
CA ALA A 235 -5.93 -10.74 0.84
C ALA A 235 -5.12 -10.70 -0.46
N HIS A 236 -3.98 -10.01 -0.43
CA HIS A 236 -3.03 -9.94 -1.54
C HIS A 236 -1.65 -10.39 -1.06
N ARG A 237 -1.18 -11.51 -1.58
CA ARG A 237 0.21 -11.93 -1.37
C ARG A 237 1.13 -11.05 -2.22
N LEU A 238 2.11 -10.40 -1.59
CA LEU A 238 3.08 -9.58 -2.31
C LEU A 238 3.82 -10.43 -3.35
N GLY A 239 3.97 -9.85 -4.55
CA GLY A 239 4.56 -10.55 -5.70
C GLY A 239 3.60 -11.48 -6.46
N ALA A 240 2.36 -11.67 -5.98
CA ALA A 240 1.33 -12.40 -6.74
C ALA A 240 0.54 -11.46 -7.66
N ASP A 241 0.10 -11.99 -8.79
CA ASP A 241 -0.75 -11.31 -9.77
C ASP A 241 -2.26 -11.46 -9.49
N SER A 242 -2.60 -11.99 -8.31
CA SER A 242 -3.98 -12.27 -7.92
C SER A 242 -4.28 -11.85 -6.49
N ILE A 243 -5.56 -11.61 -6.22
CA ILE A 243 -6.11 -11.35 -4.89
C ILE A 243 -7.17 -12.39 -4.56
N ASP A 244 -7.24 -12.74 -3.28
CA ASP A 244 -8.31 -13.54 -2.70
C ASP A 244 -9.26 -12.65 -1.91
N ILE A 245 -10.56 -12.82 -2.12
CA ILE A 245 -11.61 -12.20 -1.31
C ILE A 245 -12.22 -13.31 -0.47
N ALA A 246 -12.14 -13.17 0.85
CA ALA A 246 -12.53 -14.19 1.81
C ALA A 246 -13.51 -13.67 2.85
N THR A 247 -14.18 -14.56 3.56
CA THR A 247 -14.97 -14.18 4.73
C THR A 247 -14.09 -13.47 5.76
N ALA A 248 -14.68 -12.54 6.53
CA ALA A 248 -13.98 -11.95 7.66
C ALA A 248 -13.49 -13.05 8.62
N ALA A 249 -12.29 -12.86 9.18
CA ALA A 249 -11.75 -13.80 10.16
C ALA A 249 -12.62 -13.82 11.42
N ALA A 250 -12.97 -15.01 11.90
CA ALA A 250 -13.70 -15.19 13.15
C ALA A 250 -12.93 -16.14 14.07
N PRO A 251 -13.02 -15.99 15.40
CA PRO A 251 -12.37 -16.89 16.34
C PRO A 251 -12.75 -18.36 16.09
N GLY A 252 -11.75 -19.21 15.91
CA GLY A 252 -11.95 -20.65 15.69
C GLY A 252 -12.44 -21.07 14.30
N ARG A 253 -12.66 -20.11 13.38
CA ARG A 253 -13.09 -20.42 12.00
C ARG A 253 -12.10 -19.83 11.00
N PRO A 254 -11.45 -20.65 10.18
CA PRO A 254 -10.56 -20.13 9.14
C PRO A 254 -11.37 -19.36 8.09
N PRO A 255 -10.78 -18.30 7.49
CA PRO A 255 -11.43 -17.57 6.40
C PRO A 255 -11.68 -18.49 5.21
N THR A 256 -12.86 -18.39 4.61
CA THR A 256 -13.21 -19.13 3.38
C THR A 256 -13.07 -18.18 2.20
N VAL A 257 -12.31 -18.59 1.18
CA VAL A 257 -12.17 -17.83 -0.07
C VAL A 257 -13.50 -17.87 -0.82
N LEU A 258 -14.03 -16.69 -1.11
CA LEU A 258 -15.30 -16.44 -1.79
C LEU A 258 -15.09 -16.17 -3.29
N ALA A 259 -14.01 -15.49 -3.62
CA ALA A 259 -13.63 -15.17 -4.99
C ALA A 259 -12.11 -14.97 -5.10
N ARG A 260 -11.57 -15.29 -6.27
CA ARG A 260 -10.19 -14.99 -6.65
C ARG A 260 -10.19 -14.22 -7.96
N HIS A 261 -9.44 -13.13 -8.01
CA HIS A 261 -9.34 -12.29 -9.20
C HIS A 261 -7.89 -11.98 -9.54
N ARG A 262 -7.63 -11.77 -10.83
CA ARG A 262 -6.36 -11.18 -11.26
C ARG A 262 -6.27 -9.75 -10.74
N LEU A 263 -5.13 -9.38 -10.16
CA LEU A 263 -4.87 -8.03 -9.68
C LEU A 263 -4.77 -7.07 -10.87
N ALA A 264 -5.54 -6.00 -10.83
CA ALA A 264 -5.39 -4.91 -11.78
C ALA A 264 -4.32 -3.92 -11.30
N THR A 265 -3.77 -3.14 -12.24
CA THR A 265 -2.86 -2.04 -11.93
C THR A 265 -3.50 -1.10 -10.91
N ASP A 266 -2.76 -0.71 -9.89
CA ASP A 266 -3.23 0.19 -8.84
C ASP A 266 -3.74 1.51 -9.44
N GLY A 267 -4.92 1.93 -9.01
CA GLY A 267 -5.52 3.19 -9.47
C GLY A 267 -6.10 3.19 -10.89
N ALA A 268 -6.14 2.06 -11.59
CA ALA A 268 -6.62 2.00 -12.97
C ALA A 268 -8.13 2.26 -13.12
N GLY A 269 -8.91 2.23 -12.03
CA GLY A 269 -10.35 2.48 -12.05
C GLY A 269 -11.15 1.39 -12.78
N VAL A 270 -10.57 0.22 -13.01
CA VAL A 270 -11.21 -0.86 -13.74
C VAL A 270 -12.12 -1.70 -12.86
N MET A 271 -13.10 -2.34 -13.51
CA MET A 271 -14.01 -3.29 -12.87
C MET A 271 -13.75 -4.68 -13.41
N ILE A 272 -13.28 -5.58 -12.54
CA ILE A 272 -13.01 -6.98 -12.85
C ILE A 272 -14.19 -7.82 -12.36
N ARG A 273 -14.86 -8.50 -13.30
CA ARG A 273 -16.04 -9.30 -13.03
C ARG A 273 -15.84 -10.75 -13.43
N ASP A 274 -16.23 -11.63 -12.55
CA ASP A 274 -16.46 -13.04 -12.87
C ASP A 274 -17.83 -13.19 -13.56
N SER A 275 -17.88 -13.99 -14.62
CA SER A 275 -19.10 -14.18 -15.41
C SER A 275 -20.23 -14.84 -14.60
N GLY A 276 -19.90 -15.76 -13.70
CA GLY A 276 -20.86 -16.40 -12.80
C GLY A 276 -21.47 -15.41 -11.82
N HIS A 277 -20.67 -14.48 -11.27
CA HIS A 277 -21.17 -13.42 -10.41
C HIS A 277 -22.13 -12.46 -11.14
N VAL A 278 -21.82 -12.15 -12.42
CA VAL A 278 -22.69 -11.28 -13.24
C VAL A 278 -24.05 -11.94 -13.49
N VAL A 279 -24.05 -13.22 -13.89
CA VAL A 279 -25.30 -13.98 -14.14
C VAL A 279 -26.11 -14.12 -12.85
N ALA A 280 -25.47 -14.46 -11.73
CA ALA A 280 -26.13 -14.58 -10.44
C ALA A 280 -26.76 -13.25 -10.00
N LEU A 281 -26.04 -12.11 -10.18
CA LEU A 281 -26.55 -10.79 -9.86
C LEU A 281 -27.78 -10.42 -10.72
N GLN A 282 -27.71 -10.67 -12.03
CA GLN A 282 -28.85 -10.44 -12.93
C GLN A 282 -30.06 -11.26 -12.53
N THR A 283 -29.87 -12.54 -12.22
CA THR A 283 -30.93 -13.43 -11.75
C THR A 283 -31.55 -12.92 -10.44
N ALA A 284 -30.74 -12.52 -9.47
CA ALA A 284 -31.22 -11.96 -8.20
C ALA A 284 -32.00 -10.67 -8.37
N VAL A 285 -31.55 -9.77 -9.26
CA VAL A 285 -32.23 -8.51 -9.58
C VAL A 285 -33.59 -8.79 -10.25
N LEU A 286 -33.65 -9.68 -11.23
CA LEU A 286 -34.88 -10.07 -11.91
C LEU A 286 -35.87 -10.72 -10.95
N ALA A 287 -35.43 -11.60 -10.06
CA ALA A 287 -36.26 -12.21 -9.04
C ALA A 287 -36.85 -11.15 -8.07
N ALA A 288 -36.03 -10.14 -7.68
CA ALA A 288 -36.51 -9.05 -6.83
C ALA A 288 -37.61 -8.19 -7.52
N PHE A 289 -37.50 -7.99 -8.84
CA PHE A 289 -38.53 -7.30 -9.62
C PHE A 289 -39.85 -8.10 -9.70
N SER A 290 -39.79 -9.44 -9.79
CA SER A 290 -40.98 -10.28 -9.84
C SER A 290 -41.74 -10.35 -8.52
N THR A 291 -41.06 -10.11 -7.39
CA THR A 291 -41.67 -10.11 -6.03
C THR A 291 -42.01 -8.73 -5.53
N ALA A 292 -41.53 -7.67 -6.22
CA ALA A 292 -41.90 -6.29 -5.84
C ALA A 292 -43.40 -6.05 -6.02
N ALA A 293 -44.07 -5.56 -4.99
CA ALA A 293 -45.47 -5.10 -5.11
C ALA A 293 -45.57 -4.10 -6.27
N PRO A 294 -46.63 -4.21 -7.10
CA PRO A 294 -46.79 -3.30 -8.22
C PRO A 294 -46.74 -1.87 -7.72
N HIS A 295 -46.01 -1.01 -8.43
CA HIS A 295 -45.92 0.40 -8.11
C HIS A 295 -47.30 0.95 -7.79
N ARG A 296 -47.48 1.59 -6.61
CA ARG A 296 -48.69 2.36 -6.33
C ARG A 296 -48.98 3.20 -7.55
N ARG A 297 -50.14 3.00 -8.18
CA ARG A 297 -50.60 3.84 -9.30
C ARG A 297 -50.41 5.28 -8.86
N LYS A 298 -49.63 6.03 -9.64
CA LYS A 298 -49.47 7.47 -9.39
C LYS A 298 -50.89 8.06 -9.35
N GLN A 299 -51.33 8.46 -8.18
CA GLN A 299 -52.63 9.08 -8.01
C GLN A 299 -52.54 10.44 -8.69
N ARG A 300 -53.46 10.69 -9.63
CA ARG A 300 -53.58 12.01 -10.25
C ARG A 300 -53.95 12.99 -9.15
N ILE A 301 -53.02 13.85 -8.75
CA ILE A 301 -53.30 14.96 -7.83
C ILE A 301 -53.75 16.12 -8.71
N PRO A 302 -55.04 16.50 -8.67
CA PRO A 302 -55.50 17.63 -9.45
C PRO A 302 -54.81 18.90 -8.98
N PRO A 303 -54.50 19.83 -9.89
CA PRO A 303 -53.84 21.09 -9.50
C PRO A 303 -54.71 21.82 -8.46
N GLY A 304 -54.08 22.29 -7.39
CA GLY A 304 -54.72 23.06 -6.35
C GLY A 304 -55.27 24.41 -6.87
N PRO A 305 -56.12 25.09 -6.09
CA PRO A 305 -56.76 26.34 -6.51
C PRO A 305 -55.76 27.41 -6.98
N ALA A 306 -54.65 27.55 -6.30
CA ALA A 306 -53.58 28.48 -6.65
C ALA A 306 -52.93 28.18 -8.01
N ALA A 307 -52.66 26.88 -8.30
CA ALA A 307 -52.11 26.45 -9.57
C ALA A 307 -53.09 26.63 -10.73
N ARG A 308 -54.42 26.46 -10.48
CA ARG A 308 -55.46 26.72 -11.47
C ARG A 308 -55.58 28.22 -11.75
N ALA A 309 -55.57 29.06 -10.72
CA ALA A 309 -55.60 30.51 -10.86
C ALA A 309 -54.39 31.04 -11.64
N ALA A 310 -53.21 30.51 -11.39
CA ALA A 310 -52.01 30.86 -12.15
C ALA A 310 -52.10 30.41 -13.62
N ALA A 311 -52.60 29.22 -13.90
CA ALA A 311 -52.82 28.74 -15.26
C ALA A 311 -53.89 29.57 -16.01
N ASP A 312 -54.96 29.98 -15.32
CA ASP A 312 -55.98 30.84 -15.89
C ASP A 312 -55.51 32.27 -16.13
N ALA A 313 -54.65 32.80 -15.26
CA ALA A 313 -53.98 34.07 -15.48
C ALA A 313 -53.04 34.06 -16.71
N LEU A 314 -52.34 32.94 -16.94
CA LEU A 314 -51.50 32.74 -18.13
C LEU A 314 -52.31 32.54 -19.43
N ARG A 315 -53.57 32.07 -19.33
CA ARG A 315 -54.47 31.86 -20.47
C ARG A 315 -55.26 33.11 -20.86
N ARG A 316 -55.36 34.11 -19.99
CA ARG A 316 -56.00 35.37 -20.34
C ARG A 316 -55.08 36.13 -21.28
N PRO A 317 -55.54 36.39 -22.54
CA PRO A 317 -54.76 37.27 -23.42
C PRO A 317 -54.71 38.64 -22.76
N SER A 318 -53.47 39.16 -22.56
CA SER A 318 -53.28 40.54 -22.20
C SER A 318 -53.92 41.40 -23.31
N SER A 319 -54.99 42.16 -22.97
CA SER A 319 -55.61 43.10 -23.88
C SER A 319 -54.70 44.27 -24.14
N SER A 320 -53.72 44.08 -25.02
CA SER A 320 -53.03 45.10 -25.74
C SER A 320 -52.57 44.50 -27.07
N SER A 321 -53.13 45.05 -28.14
CA SER A 321 -52.85 44.80 -29.54
C SER A 321 -51.33 44.73 -29.80
N ALA A 322 -50.86 43.57 -30.21
CA ALA A 322 -49.65 43.43 -31.03
C ALA A 322 -49.64 42.06 -31.71
N THR A 323 -49.48 42.10 -32.99
CA THR A 323 -49.29 41.12 -34.02
C THR A 323 -48.47 39.89 -33.58
N SER A 324 -48.88 38.73 -34.09
CA SER A 324 -48.28 37.41 -34.09
C SER A 324 -46.76 37.38 -34.01
N SER A 325 -46.27 36.35 -33.29
CA SER A 325 -44.93 35.79 -33.20
C SER A 325 -43.99 36.45 -32.17
N ASP A 326 -43.97 35.84 -31.06
CA ASP A 326 -42.85 35.43 -30.20
C ASP A 326 -43.36 35.35 -28.77
N VAL A 327 -43.72 34.16 -28.33
CA VAL A 327 -43.91 33.90 -26.89
C VAL A 327 -42.48 33.81 -26.30
N VAL A 328 -41.93 34.94 -25.85
CA VAL A 328 -40.72 34.96 -25.03
C VAL A 328 -41.11 34.39 -23.68
N VAL A 329 -40.71 33.14 -23.45
CA VAL A 329 -40.84 32.52 -22.14
C VAL A 329 -39.77 33.15 -21.22
N ASP A 330 -40.24 33.96 -20.25
CA ASP A 330 -39.32 34.53 -19.23
C ASP A 330 -38.84 33.43 -18.29
N LEU A 331 -37.72 32.85 -18.64
CA LEU A 331 -37.04 31.82 -17.84
C LEU A 331 -36.65 32.32 -16.44
N ALA A 332 -36.43 33.63 -16.25
CA ALA A 332 -36.15 34.22 -14.95
C ALA A 332 -37.34 34.18 -14.00
N ALA A 333 -38.59 34.23 -14.53
CA ALA A 333 -39.83 34.06 -13.74
C ALA A 333 -39.95 32.61 -13.25
N TYR A 334 -39.56 31.64 -14.08
CA TYR A 334 -39.50 30.20 -13.68
C TYR A 334 -38.48 29.95 -12.60
N ASP A 335 -37.29 30.54 -12.70
CA ASP A 335 -36.20 30.37 -11.74
C ASP A 335 -36.55 30.98 -10.37
N ARG A 336 -37.25 32.15 -10.36
CA ARG A 336 -37.76 32.73 -9.12
C ARG A 336 -38.83 31.86 -8.47
N ALA A 337 -39.71 31.26 -9.23
CA ALA A 337 -40.76 30.36 -8.73
C ALA A 337 -40.18 29.03 -8.20
N ALA A 338 -39.14 28.52 -8.81
CA ALA A 338 -38.40 27.32 -8.38
C ALA A 338 -37.65 27.54 -7.06
N ARG A 339 -36.98 28.70 -6.90
CA ARG A 339 -36.26 29.05 -5.66
C ARG A 339 -37.18 29.31 -4.47
N GLY A 340 -38.41 29.75 -4.68
CA GLY A 340 -39.41 29.95 -3.62
C GLY A 340 -40.04 28.66 -3.07
N ARG A 341 -39.78 27.50 -3.69
CA ARG A 341 -40.35 26.20 -3.28
C ARG A 341 -39.39 25.25 -2.55
N ASN A 342 -38.17 25.66 -2.31
CA ASN A 342 -37.16 24.80 -1.68
C ASN A 342 -37.11 24.99 -0.14
N THR A 343 -38.28 25.06 0.51
CA THR A 343 -38.39 24.92 1.97
C THR A 343 -39.33 23.76 2.27
N LEU A 344 -38.85 22.55 1.99
CA LEU A 344 -39.31 21.35 2.68
C LEU A 344 -38.15 20.88 3.58
N ARG A 345 -38.40 21.08 4.89
CA ARG A 345 -37.64 20.46 5.98
C ARG A 345 -37.83 18.95 5.95
#